data_1a85a89fc5849d6bf69145d41415a64d
#
_entry.id   1a85a89fc5849d6bf69145d41415a64d
#
_cell.length_a   1.000
_cell.length_b   1.000
_cell.length_c   1.000
_cell.angle_alpha   90.00
_cell.angle_beta   90.00
_cell.angle_gamma   90.00
#
_symmetry.space_group_name_H-M   'P 1'
#
loop_
_entity.id
_entity.type
_entity.pdbx_description
1 polymer ?
#
loop_
_entity_poly.entity_id
_entity_poly.type
_entity_poly.pdbx_seq_one_letter_code
_entity_poly.pdbx_strand_id
1 'polypeptide(L)'
;KKSRDELKSWNEYVDKESGPTNQKLPSYAHAVGAIYRNSDPTDIAVTAAGGLVGEVVQIWRPRELNTHETEWGFSCMGYEISGALGIKMANPKKEVITFVGDGSYLLNNSDIYSSVITNNKLIIIVCDNGGHAVINRLQLFKGGKEFNCLFESSKTTNLVGINFAQHAASMGAKSEEVLSISELEDAFKRAKKSDVTYVISIKTHSYQWLE
;
A
#
# COMPACT_ATOMS: atom_id res chain seq x y z
N LYS A 1 23.81 -23.11 -9.30
CA LYS A 1 22.84 -23.38 -10.37
C LYS A 1 21.42 -23.49 -9.78
N LYS A 2 21.19 -24.38 -8.78
CA LYS A 2 19.90 -24.62 -8.14
C LYS A 2 19.24 -23.31 -7.63
N SER A 3 19.94 -22.51 -6.82
CA SER A 3 19.42 -21.24 -6.27
C SER A 3 19.04 -20.22 -7.35
N ARG A 4 19.71 -20.23 -8.49
CA ARG A 4 19.38 -19.32 -9.60
C ARG A 4 18.12 -19.77 -10.32
N ASP A 5 17.92 -21.07 -10.46
CA ASP A 5 16.72 -21.64 -11.08
C ASP A 5 15.49 -21.43 -10.17
N GLU A 6 15.68 -21.59 -8.86
CA GLU A 6 14.64 -21.29 -7.84
C GLU A 6 14.25 -19.81 -7.84
N LEU A 7 15.22 -18.89 -7.87
CA LEU A 7 14.96 -17.46 -7.96
C LEU A 7 14.21 -17.09 -9.25
N LYS A 8 14.56 -17.72 -10.37
CA LYS A 8 13.86 -17.49 -11.63
C LYS A 8 12.39 -17.92 -11.53
N SER A 9 12.15 -19.15 -11.05
CA SER A 9 10.78 -19.65 -10.87
C SER A 9 9.97 -18.80 -9.91
N TRP A 10 10.57 -18.34 -8.82
CA TRP A 10 9.95 -17.40 -7.89
C TRP A 10 9.57 -16.07 -8.57
N ASN A 11 10.47 -15.48 -9.32
CA ASN A 11 10.19 -14.22 -10.02
C ASN A 11 9.07 -14.38 -11.06
N GLU A 12 9.06 -15.49 -11.80
CA GLU A 12 7.99 -15.79 -12.77
C GLU A 12 6.63 -15.95 -12.08
N TYR A 13 6.60 -16.62 -10.93
CA TYR A 13 5.40 -16.74 -10.10
C TYR A 13 4.90 -15.36 -9.61
N VAL A 14 5.78 -14.56 -9.01
CA VAL A 14 5.44 -13.23 -8.51
C VAL A 14 4.96 -12.33 -9.65
N ASP A 15 5.62 -12.33 -10.80
CA ASP A 15 5.23 -11.52 -11.97
C ASP A 15 3.83 -11.91 -12.50
N LYS A 16 3.50 -13.20 -12.45
CA LYS A 16 2.18 -13.69 -12.83
C LYS A 16 1.10 -13.23 -11.86
N GLU A 17 1.30 -13.47 -10.55
CA GLU A 17 0.30 -13.19 -9.50
C GLU A 17 0.11 -11.70 -9.22
N SER A 18 1.13 -10.87 -9.51
CA SER A 18 1.07 -9.41 -9.39
C SER A 18 0.81 -8.70 -10.73
N GLY A 19 0.50 -9.46 -11.78
CA GLY A 19 0.27 -8.97 -13.13
C GLY A 19 -0.99 -8.09 -13.27
N PRO A 20 -1.22 -7.54 -14.47
CA PRO A 20 -2.47 -6.84 -14.76
C PRO A 20 -3.70 -7.74 -14.57
N THR A 21 -4.77 -7.16 -14.04
CA THR A 21 -6.02 -7.90 -13.81
C THR A 21 -7.24 -7.02 -14.04
N ASN A 22 -8.34 -7.63 -14.47
CA ASN A 22 -9.65 -7.02 -14.59
C ASN A 22 -10.59 -7.41 -13.43
N GLN A 23 -10.05 -8.01 -12.37
CA GLN A 23 -10.85 -8.34 -11.19
C GLN A 23 -11.45 -7.07 -10.60
N LYS A 24 -12.75 -7.13 -10.28
CA LYS A 24 -13.48 -6.03 -9.65
C LYS A 24 -12.86 -5.66 -8.28
N LEU A 25 -12.33 -6.65 -7.58
CA LEU A 25 -11.66 -6.48 -6.28
C LEU A 25 -10.27 -7.12 -6.38
N PRO A 26 -9.23 -6.36 -6.78
CA PRO A 26 -7.89 -6.88 -6.93
C PRO A 26 -7.26 -7.24 -5.58
N SER A 27 -6.24 -8.10 -5.58
CA SER A 27 -5.43 -8.37 -4.40
C SER A 27 -4.43 -7.25 -4.14
N TYR A 28 -3.80 -7.26 -2.96
CA TYR A 28 -2.65 -6.44 -2.67
C TYR A 28 -1.51 -6.64 -3.68
N ALA A 29 -1.27 -7.91 -4.09
CA ALA A 29 -0.25 -8.22 -5.08
C ALA A 29 -0.47 -7.47 -6.39
N HIS A 30 -1.70 -7.44 -6.89
CA HIS A 30 -2.03 -6.68 -8.11
C HIS A 30 -1.77 -5.17 -7.95
N ALA A 31 -2.15 -4.59 -6.80
CA ALA A 31 -1.95 -3.17 -6.54
C ALA A 31 -0.44 -2.83 -6.43
N VAL A 32 0.33 -3.60 -5.67
CA VAL A 32 1.79 -3.40 -5.53
C VAL A 32 2.48 -3.62 -6.88
N GLY A 33 2.10 -4.66 -7.61
CA GLY A 33 2.65 -4.96 -8.94
C GLY A 33 2.40 -3.85 -9.96
N ALA A 34 1.22 -3.23 -9.94
CA ALA A 34 0.89 -2.09 -10.79
C ALA A 34 1.83 -0.90 -10.55
N ILE A 35 2.07 -0.58 -9.28
CA ILE A 35 2.99 0.50 -8.91
C ILE A 35 4.43 0.13 -9.27
N TYR A 36 4.88 -1.09 -8.94
CA TYR A 36 6.22 -1.55 -9.26
C TYR A 36 6.56 -1.50 -10.75
N ARG A 37 5.64 -1.93 -11.62
CA ARG A 37 5.82 -1.88 -13.08
C ARG A 37 5.98 -0.46 -13.63
N ASN A 38 5.37 0.52 -12.97
CA ASN A 38 5.37 1.93 -13.38
C ASN A 38 6.35 2.81 -12.59
N SER A 39 7.12 2.22 -11.65
CA SER A 39 8.10 2.94 -10.84
C SER A 39 9.46 3.02 -11.53
N ASP A 40 10.25 4.05 -11.21
CA ASP A 40 11.63 4.17 -11.61
C ASP A 40 12.56 3.38 -10.67
N PRO A 41 13.77 3.00 -11.12
CA PRO A 41 14.73 2.27 -10.27
C PRO A 41 15.10 2.99 -8.97
N THR A 42 15.02 4.33 -8.97
CA THR A 42 15.38 5.19 -7.84
C THR A 42 14.25 5.46 -6.86
N ASP A 43 13.00 5.09 -7.22
CA ASP A 43 11.83 5.30 -6.36
C ASP A 43 11.95 4.45 -5.09
N ILE A 44 11.61 5.03 -3.95
CA ILE A 44 11.70 4.37 -2.63
C ILE A 44 10.33 3.89 -2.21
N ALA A 45 10.16 2.58 -2.05
CA ALA A 45 8.95 2.00 -1.46
C ALA A 45 9.06 1.98 0.05
N VAL A 46 7.97 2.38 0.73
CA VAL A 46 7.86 2.38 2.19
C VAL A 46 6.63 1.60 2.62
N THR A 47 6.76 0.73 3.60
CA THR A 47 5.65 -0.01 4.21
C THR A 47 6.01 -0.42 5.63
N ALA A 48 5.02 -0.82 6.44
CA ALA A 48 5.29 -1.21 7.82
C ALA A 48 4.42 -2.36 8.31
N ALA A 49 3.10 -2.25 8.25
CA ALA A 49 2.23 -3.11 9.01
C ALA A 49 1.22 -3.91 8.17
N GLY A 50 0.66 -4.93 8.80
CA GLY A 50 -0.41 -5.75 8.24
C GLY A 50 0.08 -6.76 7.19
N GLY A 51 -0.85 -7.27 6.39
CA GLY A 51 -0.54 -8.20 5.30
C GLY A 51 0.12 -7.52 4.12
N LEU A 52 -0.12 -6.23 3.93
CA LEU A 52 0.42 -5.46 2.82
C LEU A 52 1.96 -5.42 2.81
N VAL A 53 2.60 -5.39 3.99
CA VAL A 53 4.06 -5.43 4.08
C VAL A 53 4.63 -6.73 3.50
N GLY A 54 3.96 -7.87 3.71
CA GLY A 54 4.37 -9.14 3.15
C GLY A 54 4.36 -9.11 1.61
N GLU A 55 3.32 -8.54 1.02
CA GLU A 55 3.20 -8.41 -0.43
C GLU A 55 4.25 -7.45 -1.00
N VAL A 56 4.48 -6.31 -0.36
CA VAL A 56 5.50 -5.35 -0.82
C VAL A 56 6.88 -5.98 -0.79
N VAL A 57 7.26 -6.68 0.28
CA VAL A 57 8.58 -7.34 0.39
C VAL A 57 8.78 -8.42 -0.68
N GLN A 58 7.73 -9.12 -1.09
CA GLN A 58 7.80 -10.16 -2.12
C GLN A 58 7.86 -9.58 -3.53
N ILE A 59 7.14 -8.49 -3.80
CA ILE A 59 6.96 -7.95 -5.14
C ILE A 59 7.96 -6.84 -5.45
N TRP A 60 8.22 -5.96 -4.47
CA TRP A 60 9.16 -4.87 -4.64
C TRP A 60 10.60 -5.39 -4.63
N ARG A 61 11.13 -5.62 -5.81
CA ARG A 61 12.51 -6.05 -6.01
C ARG A 61 13.38 -4.81 -6.23
N PRO A 62 14.12 -4.34 -5.20
CA PRO A 62 14.95 -3.15 -5.31
C PRO A 62 15.89 -3.22 -6.52
N ARG A 63 15.84 -2.20 -7.39
CA ARG A 63 16.68 -2.09 -8.56
C ARG A 63 17.95 -1.25 -8.31
N GLU A 64 17.91 -0.47 -7.22
CA GLU A 64 19.04 0.27 -6.66
C GLU A 64 19.09 0.10 -5.15
N LEU A 65 20.25 0.40 -4.56
CA LEU A 65 20.43 0.35 -3.10
C LEU A 65 19.56 1.43 -2.41
N ASN A 66 19.05 1.10 -1.24
CA ASN A 66 18.23 2.01 -0.41
C ASN A 66 16.96 2.52 -1.14
N THR A 67 16.29 1.63 -1.86
CA THR A 67 15.00 1.91 -2.54
C THR A 67 13.83 1.07 -1.98
N HIS A 68 14.03 0.44 -0.83
CA HIS A 68 12.98 -0.22 -0.08
C HIS A 68 13.25 -0.05 1.42
N GLU A 69 12.27 0.52 2.12
CA GLU A 69 12.30 0.74 3.55
C GLU A 69 11.07 0.11 4.20
N THR A 70 11.29 -0.63 5.26
CA THR A 70 10.21 -1.28 6.00
C THR A 70 10.50 -1.33 7.50
N GLU A 71 9.51 -0.94 8.29
CA GLU A 71 9.51 -1.18 9.73
C GLU A 71 8.91 -2.57 9.96
N TRP A 72 9.78 -3.59 9.96
CA TRP A 72 9.36 -4.98 10.08
C TRP A 72 9.33 -5.48 11.54
N GLY A 73 10.24 -4.96 12.35
CA GLY A 73 10.51 -5.53 13.67
C GLY A 73 9.33 -5.50 14.64
N PHE A 74 8.61 -4.38 14.67
CA PHE A 74 7.45 -4.18 15.55
C PHE A 74 6.13 -4.06 14.79
N SER A 75 6.18 -3.97 13.46
CA SER A 75 5.00 -3.82 12.59
C SER A 75 4.09 -2.68 13.05
N CYS A 76 4.68 -1.51 13.26
CA CYS A 76 4.00 -0.33 13.81
C CYS A 76 3.02 0.26 12.79
N MET A 77 1.73 0.04 13.01
CA MET A 77 0.67 0.67 12.21
C MET A 77 0.74 2.19 12.32
N GLY A 78 0.73 2.88 11.17
CA GLY A 78 0.84 4.34 11.08
C GLY A 78 2.27 4.84 10.81
N TYR A 79 3.30 3.99 10.94
CA TYR A 79 4.65 4.35 10.55
C TYR A 79 4.76 4.69 9.05
N GLU A 80 3.94 4.07 8.21
CA GLU A 80 4.04 4.13 6.75
C GLU A 80 4.11 5.57 6.23
N ILE A 81 3.23 6.45 6.71
CA ILE A 81 3.15 7.84 6.24
C ILE A 81 4.24 8.70 6.90
N SER A 82 4.39 8.60 8.22
CA SER A 82 5.38 9.38 8.97
C SER A 82 6.81 8.99 8.60
N GLY A 83 7.08 7.70 8.46
CA GLY A 83 8.37 7.18 8.00
C GLY A 83 8.68 7.63 6.58
N ALA A 84 7.68 7.58 5.68
CA ALA A 84 7.84 8.07 4.32
C ALA A 84 8.18 9.56 4.28
N LEU A 85 7.56 10.38 5.14
CA LEU A 85 7.89 11.81 5.26
C LEU A 85 9.35 12.01 5.67
N GLY A 86 9.82 11.30 6.69
CA GLY A 86 11.23 11.35 7.13
C GLY A 86 12.19 10.91 6.01
N ILE A 87 11.87 9.84 5.29
CA ILE A 87 12.65 9.36 4.14
C ILE A 87 12.67 10.40 3.03
N LYS A 88 11.55 11.06 2.73
CA LYS A 88 11.48 12.13 1.72
C LYS A 88 12.33 13.31 2.11
N MET A 89 12.30 13.73 3.36
CA MET A 89 13.16 14.82 3.86
C MET A 89 14.65 14.49 3.72
N ALA A 90 15.03 13.24 3.94
CA ALA A 90 16.40 12.77 3.75
C ALA A 90 16.78 12.56 2.27
N ASN A 91 15.79 12.35 1.39
CA ASN A 91 15.98 12.07 -0.03
C ASN A 91 15.11 13.00 -0.91
N PRO A 92 15.29 14.32 -0.88
CA PRO A 92 14.36 15.27 -1.48
C PRO A 92 14.19 15.14 -2.99
N LYS A 93 15.16 14.52 -3.68
CA LYS A 93 15.14 14.35 -5.14
C LYS A 93 14.50 13.03 -5.60
N LYS A 94 14.29 12.07 -4.69
CA LYS A 94 13.68 10.79 -5.03
C LYS A 94 12.16 10.81 -4.82
N GLU A 95 11.43 10.06 -5.61
CA GLU A 95 10.03 9.78 -5.29
C GLU A 95 9.97 8.79 -4.11
N VAL A 96 9.09 9.08 -3.17
CA VAL A 96 8.80 8.19 -2.04
C VAL A 96 7.36 7.74 -2.15
N ILE A 97 7.20 6.44 -2.24
CA ILE A 97 5.92 5.76 -2.45
C ILE A 97 5.64 4.95 -1.20
N THR A 98 4.58 5.26 -0.48
CA THR A 98 4.18 4.47 0.68
C THR A 98 2.93 3.65 0.40
N PHE A 99 2.97 2.40 0.81
CA PHE A 99 1.83 1.48 0.78
C PHE A 99 1.27 1.37 2.19
N VAL A 100 0.00 1.70 2.34
CA VAL A 100 -0.67 1.72 3.64
C VAL A 100 -2.04 1.04 3.56
N GLY A 101 -2.36 0.20 4.54
CA GLY A 101 -3.70 -0.34 4.70
C GLY A 101 -4.67 0.69 5.30
N ASP A 102 -5.96 0.51 5.08
CA ASP A 102 -7.03 1.37 5.62
C ASP A 102 -6.94 1.54 7.14
N GLY A 103 -6.70 0.46 7.89
CA GLY A 103 -6.52 0.51 9.35
C GLY A 103 -5.30 1.32 9.78
N SER A 104 -4.14 1.13 9.14
CA SER A 104 -2.92 1.91 9.42
C SER A 104 -3.09 3.38 9.07
N TYR A 105 -3.74 3.68 7.93
CA TYR A 105 -4.07 5.04 7.54
C TYR A 105 -4.89 5.77 8.62
N LEU A 106 -5.89 5.10 9.18
CA LEU A 106 -6.75 5.70 10.21
C LEU A 106 -6.04 5.96 11.53
N LEU A 107 -4.99 5.20 11.83
CA LEU A 107 -4.21 5.40 13.07
C LEU A 107 -3.29 6.62 13.00
N ASN A 108 -2.70 6.90 11.85
CA ASN A 108 -1.76 8.02 11.73
C ASN A 108 -1.75 8.57 10.30
N ASN A 109 -2.62 9.55 10.04
CA ASN A 109 -2.76 10.20 8.74
C ASN A 109 -2.37 11.69 8.76
N SER A 110 -2.09 12.26 9.93
CA SER A 110 -1.81 13.69 10.08
C SER A 110 -0.58 14.16 9.31
N ASP A 111 0.39 13.26 9.07
CA ASP A 111 1.61 13.59 8.31
C ASP A 111 1.37 13.74 6.80
N ILE A 112 0.18 13.46 6.30
CA ILE A 112 -0.26 13.94 4.99
C ILE A 112 -0.27 15.46 4.99
N TYR A 113 -0.88 16.09 6.00
CA TYR A 113 -0.87 17.55 6.14
C TYR A 113 0.56 18.08 6.34
N SER A 114 1.36 17.44 7.18
CA SER A 114 2.77 17.80 7.40
C SER A 114 3.57 17.78 6.09
N SER A 115 3.35 16.78 5.23
CA SER A 115 4.03 16.66 3.94
C SER A 115 3.66 17.81 2.98
N VAL A 116 2.39 18.24 3.02
CA VAL A 116 1.90 19.36 2.19
C VAL A 116 2.51 20.69 2.65
N ILE A 117 2.41 21.03 3.94
CA ILE A 117 2.87 22.31 4.44
C ILE A 117 4.40 22.46 4.43
N THR A 118 5.13 21.34 4.46
CA THR A 118 6.60 21.35 4.39
C THR A 118 7.13 21.14 2.97
N ASN A 119 6.23 21.02 1.98
CA ASN A 119 6.56 20.76 0.57
C ASN A 119 7.44 19.52 0.37
N ASN A 120 7.17 18.48 1.14
CA ASN A 120 7.82 17.16 1.04
C ASN A 120 6.84 16.17 0.41
N LYS A 121 6.71 16.21 -0.92
CA LYS A 121 5.78 15.40 -1.70
C LYS A 121 5.93 13.91 -1.41
N LEU A 122 4.82 13.24 -1.12
CA LEU A 122 4.67 11.79 -1.02
C LEU A 122 3.70 11.26 -2.07
N ILE A 123 3.85 10.01 -2.47
CA ILE A 123 2.83 9.24 -3.18
C ILE A 123 2.33 8.16 -2.22
N ILE A 124 1.05 8.19 -1.88
CA ILE A 124 0.46 7.31 -0.86
C ILE A 124 -0.59 6.43 -1.52
N ILE A 125 -0.38 5.12 -1.48
CA ILE A 125 -1.30 4.12 -1.99
C ILE A 125 -2.04 3.50 -0.82
N VAL A 126 -3.33 3.81 -0.69
CA VAL A 126 -4.20 3.26 0.36
C VAL A 126 -4.90 2.03 -0.20
N CYS A 127 -4.55 0.88 0.31
CA CYS A 127 -5.18 -0.40 -0.03
C CYS A 127 -6.28 -0.71 0.99
N ASP A 128 -7.52 -0.41 0.63
CA ASP A 128 -8.71 -0.59 1.49
C ASP A 128 -9.26 -2.01 1.33
N ASN A 129 -9.05 -2.84 2.33
CA ASN A 129 -9.62 -4.18 2.40
C ASN A 129 -10.78 -4.32 3.41
N GLY A 130 -11.26 -3.20 3.95
CA GLY A 130 -12.40 -3.15 4.85
C GLY A 130 -12.08 -3.51 6.30
N GLY A 131 -10.84 -3.32 6.77
CA GLY A 131 -10.47 -3.52 8.17
C GLY A 131 -9.10 -4.16 8.41
N HIS A 132 -9.01 -4.96 9.47
CA HIS A 132 -7.78 -5.65 9.88
C HIS A 132 -7.73 -7.09 9.35
N ALA A 133 -7.71 -7.26 8.01
CA ALA A 133 -7.84 -8.56 7.38
C ALA A 133 -6.75 -9.57 7.76
N VAL A 134 -5.50 -9.11 7.99
CA VAL A 134 -4.42 -9.99 8.45
C VAL A 134 -4.71 -10.56 9.84
N ILE A 135 -5.29 -9.77 10.74
CA ILE A 135 -5.67 -10.24 12.08
C ILE A 135 -6.81 -11.25 11.99
N ASN A 136 -7.79 -10.98 11.14
CA ASN A 136 -8.88 -11.93 10.88
C ASN A 136 -8.34 -13.27 10.34
N ARG A 137 -7.40 -13.23 9.40
CA ARG A 137 -6.71 -14.42 8.87
C ARG A 137 -5.97 -15.19 9.98
N LEU A 138 -5.26 -14.49 10.87
CA LEU A 138 -4.57 -15.12 12.00
C LEU A 138 -5.53 -15.77 12.97
N GLN A 139 -6.69 -15.17 13.24
CA GLN A 139 -7.73 -15.78 14.08
C GLN A 139 -8.21 -17.11 13.47
N LEU A 140 -8.56 -17.09 12.19
CA LEU A 140 -9.02 -18.30 11.46
C LEU A 140 -7.92 -19.37 11.42
N PHE A 141 -6.69 -19.00 11.12
CA PHE A 141 -5.55 -19.92 11.07
C PHE A 141 -5.28 -20.62 12.42
N LYS A 142 -5.53 -19.92 13.53
CA LYS A 142 -5.41 -20.48 14.89
C LYS A 142 -6.64 -21.24 15.37
N GLY A 143 -7.60 -21.52 14.47
CA GLY A 143 -8.84 -22.26 14.79
C GLY A 143 -9.91 -21.42 15.47
N GLY A 144 -9.74 -20.09 15.51
CA GLY A 144 -10.76 -19.16 15.98
C GLY A 144 -11.84 -18.90 14.94
N LYS A 145 -12.78 -18.04 15.30
CA LYS A 145 -13.83 -17.53 14.40
C LYS A 145 -13.55 -16.06 14.10
N GLU A 146 -14.09 -15.56 13.00
CA GLU A 146 -14.10 -14.13 12.70
C GLU A 146 -14.72 -13.32 13.85
N PHE A 147 -14.05 -12.27 14.25
CA PHE A 147 -14.53 -11.41 15.34
C PHE A 147 -14.04 -9.98 15.18
N ASN A 148 -14.93 -9.10 14.74
CA ASN A 148 -14.75 -7.64 14.70
C ASN A 148 -13.45 -7.12 14.01
N CYS A 149 -12.83 -7.91 13.15
CA CYS A 149 -11.63 -7.48 12.41
C CYS A 149 -11.96 -6.85 11.07
N LEU A 150 -13.05 -7.29 10.44
CA LEU A 150 -13.56 -6.72 9.21
C LEU A 150 -14.87 -5.97 9.47
N PHE A 151 -15.12 -4.90 8.75
CA PHE A 151 -16.37 -4.15 8.86
C PHE A 151 -17.58 -5.02 8.56
N GLU A 152 -17.49 -5.89 7.54
CA GLU A 152 -18.57 -6.80 7.15
C GLU A 152 -18.93 -7.85 8.22
N SER A 153 -17.98 -8.23 9.06
CA SER A 153 -18.19 -9.16 10.17
C SER A 153 -18.47 -8.48 11.51
N SER A 154 -18.46 -7.16 11.52
CA SER A 154 -18.69 -6.36 12.72
C SER A 154 -20.19 -6.32 13.03
N LYS A 155 -20.53 -6.34 14.34
CA LYS A 155 -21.91 -6.17 14.81
C LYS A 155 -22.37 -4.71 14.86
N THR A 156 -21.63 -3.83 14.22
CA THR A 156 -21.94 -2.40 14.17
C THR A 156 -23.16 -2.17 13.27
N THR A 157 -24.14 -1.41 13.76
CA THR A 157 -25.39 -1.14 13.05
C THR A 157 -25.30 -0.02 12.02
N ASN A 158 -24.28 0.84 12.12
CA ASN A 158 -24.09 2.00 11.26
C ASN A 158 -22.69 1.97 10.64
N LEU A 159 -22.51 1.17 9.61
CA LEU A 159 -21.27 1.20 8.83
C LEU A 159 -21.29 2.41 7.89
N VAL A 160 -20.39 3.34 8.14
CA VAL A 160 -20.11 4.46 7.24
C VAL A 160 -18.85 4.14 6.45
N GLY A 161 -18.95 4.08 5.13
CA GLY A 161 -17.78 3.95 4.27
C GLY A 161 -16.89 5.19 4.38
N ILE A 162 -15.59 4.99 4.50
CA ILE A 162 -14.63 6.08 4.53
C ILE A 162 -14.16 6.36 3.11
N ASN A 163 -14.25 7.62 2.70
CA ASN A 163 -13.62 8.07 1.46
C ASN A 163 -12.22 8.61 1.78
N PHE A 164 -11.21 7.78 1.64
CA PHE A 164 -9.81 8.13 1.93
C PHE A 164 -9.29 9.24 1.02
N ALA A 165 -9.75 9.30 -0.23
CA ALA A 165 -9.37 10.35 -1.16
C ALA A 165 -9.91 11.72 -0.71
N GLN A 166 -11.19 11.82 -0.35
CA GLN A 166 -11.76 13.07 0.17
C GLN A 166 -11.11 13.49 1.49
N HIS A 167 -10.82 12.54 2.37
CA HIS A 167 -10.13 12.81 3.62
C HIS A 167 -8.73 13.39 3.36
N ALA A 168 -7.94 12.80 2.48
CA ALA A 168 -6.63 13.33 2.10
C ALA A 168 -6.71 14.71 1.43
N ALA A 169 -7.71 14.93 0.56
CA ALA A 169 -7.96 16.22 -0.06
C ALA A 169 -8.21 17.33 0.96
N SER A 170 -8.90 17.03 2.06
CA SER A 170 -9.15 18.00 3.15
C SER A 170 -7.86 18.45 3.85
N MET A 171 -6.78 17.68 3.75
CA MET A 171 -5.44 18.01 4.24
C MET A 171 -4.54 18.68 3.18
N GLY A 172 -5.10 19.04 2.03
CA GLY A 172 -4.38 19.74 0.96
C GLY A 172 -3.63 18.84 -0.03
N ALA A 173 -3.71 17.53 0.09
CA ALA A 173 -3.16 16.60 -0.89
C ALA A 173 -4.03 16.57 -2.15
N LYS A 174 -3.42 16.29 -3.32
CA LYS A 174 -4.18 15.78 -4.46
C LYS A 174 -4.58 14.33 -4.17
N SER A 175 -5.75 13.91 -4.64
CA SER A 175 -6.21 12.57 -4.32
C SER A 175 -7.25 12.06 -5.30
N GLU A 176 -7.33 10.75 -5.45
CA GLU A 176 -8.36 10.07 -6.21
C GLU A 176 -8.66 8.68 -5.65
N GLU A 177 -9.89 8.25 -5.79
CA GLU A 177 -10.31 6.87 -5.58
C GLU A 177 -10.38 6.17 -6.94
N VAL A 178 -9.76 5.00 -7.06
CA VAL A 178 -9.73 4.22 -8.30
C VAL A 178 -10.40 2.87 -8.10
N LEU A 179 -11.00 2.35 -9.17
CA LEU A 179 -11.83 1.14 -9.12
C LEU A 179 -11.20 -0.06 -9.81
N SER A 180 -10.05 0.13 -10.46
CA SER A 180 -9.35 -0.92 -11.20
C SER A 180 -7.83 -0.75 -11.17
N ILE A 181 -7.12 -1.81 -11.50
CA ILE A 181 -5.66 -1.78 -11.62
C ILE A 181 -5.21 -0.84 -12.74
N SER A 182 -5.92 -0.80 -13.86
CA SER A 182 -5.61 0.14 -14.95
C SER A 182 -5.74 1.60 -14.51
N GLU A 183 -6.82 1.93 -13.79
CA GLU A 183 -6.98 3.28 -13.23
C GLU A 183 -5.90 3.61 -12.19
N LEU A 184 -5.48 2.62 -11.37
CA LEU A 184 -4.38 2.80 -10.42
C LEU A 184 -3.06 3.13 -11.14
N GLU A 185 -2.74 2.43 -12.23
CA GLU A 185 -1.55 2.71 -13.03
C GLU A 185 -1.58 4.13 -13.62
N ASP A 186 -2.72 4.57 -14.12
CA ASP A 186 -2.87 5.92 -14.67
C ASP A 186 -2.87 7.01 -13.59
N ALA A 187 -3.49 6.75 -12.44
CA ALA A 187 -3.41 7.63 -11.26
C ALA A 187 -1.98 7.78 -10.75
N PHE A 188 -1.23 6.68 -10.72
CA PHE A 188 0.18 6.71 -10.33
C PHE A 188 1.04 7.56 -11.29
N LYS A 189 0.81 7.48 -12.60
CA LYS A 189 1.47 8.34 -13.58
C LYS A 189 1.14 9.83 -13.36
N ARG A 190 -0.11 10.15 -12.96
CA ARG A 190 -0.50 11.51 -12.56
C ARG A 190 0.20 11.94 -11.26
N ALA A 191 0.25 11.05 -10.27
CA ALA A 191 0.92 11.28 -8.99
C ALA A 191 2.41 11.60 -9.18
N LYS A 192 3.11 10.88 -10.06
CA LYS A 192 4.52 11.17 -10.38
C LYS A 192 4.73 12.58 -10.96
N LYS A 193 3.76 13.10 -11.69
CA LYS A 193 3.81 14.47 -12.28
C LYS A 193 3.32 15.54 -11.33
N SER A 194 2.79 15.18 -10.17
CA SER A 194 2.32 16.14 -9.18
C SER A 194 3.48 16.84 -8.48
N ASP A 195 3.26 18.08 -8.09
CA ASP A 195 4.15 18.91 -7.26
C ASP A 195 3.83 18.83 -5.76
N VAL A 196 2.70 18.25 -5.40
CA VAL A 196 2.22 18.09 -4.03
C VAL A 196 1.93 16.63 -3.73
N THR A 197 1.89 16.27 -2.46
CA THR A 197 1.51 14.92 -1.99
C THR A 197 0.25 14.44 -2.69
N TYR A 198 0.28 13.17 -3.13
CA TYR A 198 -0.79 12.55 -3.88
C TYR A 198 -1.23 11.24 -3.23
N VAL A 199 -2.52 11.12 -2.94
CA VAL A 199 -3.10 9.94 -2.30
C VAL A 199 -4.02 9.23 -3.28
N ILE A 200 -3.79 7.95 -3.49
CA ILE A 200 -4.62 7.10 -4.34
C ILE A 200 -5.19 5.99 -3.48
N SER A 201 -6.50 5.89 -3.40
CA SER A 201 -7.17 4.79 -2.70
C SER A 201 -7.74 3.78 -3.68
N ILE A 202 -7.57 2.50 -3.36
CA ILE A 202 -8.14 1.39 -4.12
C ILE A 202 -8.70 0.34 -3.17
N LYS A 203 -9.90 -0.16 -3.47
CA LYS A 203 -10.46 -1.30 -2.74
C LYS A 203 -9.77 -2.59 -3.17
N THR A 204 -9.42 -3.41 -2.17
CA THR A 204 -8.68 -4.66 -2.38
C THR A 204 -9.37 -5.83 -1.68
N HIS A 205 -9.06 -7.04 -2.13
CA HIS A 205 -9.61 -8.26 -1.55
C HIS A 205 -9.02 -8.52 -0.16
N SER A 206 -9.86 -8.92 0.81
CA SER A 206 -9.45 -9.16 2.20
C SER A 206 -8.67 -10.46 2.38
N TYR A 207 -8.85 -11.45 1.51
CA TYR A 207 -8.35 -12.82 1.70
C TYR A 207 -7.44 -13.36 0.59
N GLN A 208 -7.16 -12.58 -0.44
CA GLN A 208 -6.28 -13.02 -1.53
C GLN A 208 -4.85 -12.51 -1.28
N TRP A 209 -3.92 -13.43 -1.07
CA TRP A 209 -2.51 -13.19 -0.74
C TRP A 209 -1.60 -13.99 -1.66
N LEU A 210 -0.35 -13.56 -1.84
CA LEU A 210 0.71 -14.40 -2.37
C LEU A 210 1.03 -15.51 -1.37
N GLU A 211 1.03 -16.76 -1.81
CA GLU A 211 1.34 -17.95 -1.00
C GLU A 211 2.75 -18.49 -1.26
#